data_94097baf99076f367575050f1b3b5010
#
_entry.id   94097baf99076f367575050f1b3b5010
#
_cell.length_a   1.000
_cell.length_b   1.000
_cell.length_c   1.000
_cell.angle_alpha   90.00
_cell.angle_beta   90.00
_cell.angle_gamma   90.00
#
_symmetry.space_group_name_H-M   'P 1'
#
loop_
_entity.id
_entity.type
_entity.pdbx_description
1 polymer ?
#
loop_
_entity_poly.entity_id
_entity_poly.type
_entity_poly.pdbx_seq_one_letter_code
_entity_poly.pdbx_strand_id
1 'polypeptide(L)'
;MDLKAQVQGFMAKKEVQLSDELAEKYGVPPEEVAGVVNSFLKDTYGPAIRLAQDIDGKVGVVLLFIGRKDCNICRRSEPILESFLSCHKDLELVKLDYSQSSGLLYHMIHGRENGMLPLIAFIFQGAIRMIFTGECLHAAIYEKYYNECSQNIYVH
;
A
#
# COMPACT_ATOMS: atom_id res chain seq x y z
N MET A 1 -9.65 8.38 -1.67
CA MET A 1 -9.56 6.94 -1.96
C MET A 1 -9.49 6.20 -0.63
N ASP A 2 -10.42 5.30 -0.38
CA ASP A 2 -10.51 4.55 0.87
C ASP A 2 -9.58 3.34 0.82
N LEU A 3 -8.68 3.21 1.79
CA LEU A 3 -7.70 2.10 1.86
C LEU A 3 -8.41 0.75 1.97
N LYS A 4 -9.41 0.66 2.85
CA LYS A 4 -10.17 -0.58 3.05
C LYS A 4 -10.90 -1.02 1.79
N ALA A 5 -11.50 -0.07 1.08
CA ALA A 5 -12.18 -0.35 -0.19
C ALA A 5 -11.20 -0.81 -1.27
N GLN A 6 -10.00 -0.23 -1.33
CA GLN A 6 -8.94 -0.65 -2.26
C GLN A 6 -8.50 -2.08 -2.00
N VAL A 7 -8.29 -2.43 -0.74
CA VAL A 7 -7.89 -3.80 -0.34
C VAL A 7 -8.99 -4.80 -0.69
N GLN A 8 -10.24 -4.49 -0.33
CA GLN A 8 -11.37 -5.37 -0.62
C GLN A 8 -11.58 -5.57 -2.12
N GLY A 9 -11.48 -4.49 -2.89
CA GLY A 9 -11.60 -4.55 -4.35
C GLY A 9 -10.50 -5.40 -5.00
N PHE A 10 -9.27 -5.25 -4.55
CA PHE A 10 -8.15 -6.06 -5.03
C PHE A 10 -8.37 -7.55 -4.74
N MET A 11 -8.77 -7.88 -3.51
CA MET A 11 -8.98 -9.27 -3.11
C MET A 11 -10.12 -9.91 -3.89
N ALA A 12 -11.20 -9.18 -4.11
CA ALA A 12 -12.33 -9.69 -4.90
C ALA A 12 -11.91 -10.01 -6.35
N LYS A 13 -11.14 -9.13 -6.98
CA LYS A 13 -10.62 -9.34 -8.34
C LYS A 13 -9.68 -10.53 -8.41
N LYS A 14 -8.78 -10.68 -7.43
CA LYS A 14 -7.84 -11.81 -7.36
C LYS A 14 -8.55 -13.12 -7.18
N GLU A 15 -9.58 -13.17 -6.35
CA GLU A 15 -10.38 -14.37 -6.14
C GLU A 15 -11.02 -14.85 -7.44
N VAL A 16 -11.66 -13.95 -8.19
CA VAL A 16 -12.26 -14.28 -9.50
C VAL A 16 -11.19 -14.73 -10.49
N GLN A 17 -10.11 -13.98 -10.62
CA GLN A 17 -9.02 -14.27 -11.56
C GLN A 17 -8.42 -15.65 -11.31
N LEU A 18 -8.04 -15.95 -10.07
CA LEU A 18 -7.41 -17.22 -9.74
C LEU A 18 -8.38 -18.39 -9.84
N SER A 19 -9.64 -18.19 -9.45
CA SER A 19 -10.66 -19.24 -9.58
C SER A 19 -10.89 -19.59 -11.04
N ASP A 20 -10.99 -18.61 -11.93
CA ASP A 20 -11.17 -18.82 -13.37
C ASP A 20 -9.93 -19.51 -13.99
N GLU A 21 -8.73 -19.06 -13.65
CA GLU A 21 -7.48 -19.65 -14.15
C GLU A 21 -7.34 -21.12 -13.75
N LEU A 22 -7.59 -21.46 -12.49
CA LEU A 22 -7.50 -22.82 -12.00
C LEU A 22 -8.62 -23.71 -12.54
N ALA A 23 -9.83 -23.19 -12.63
CA ALA A 23 -10.96 -23.90 -13.21
C ALA A 23 -10.70 -24.29 -14.67
N GLU A 24 -10.16 -23.35 -15.46
CA GLU A 24 -9.79 -23.60 -16.85
C GLU A 24 -8.65 -24.63 -16.94
N LYS A 25 -7.62 -24.48 -16.12
CA LYS A 25 -6.45 -25.36 -16.12
C LYS A 25 -6.81 -26.82 -15.81
N TYR A 26 -7.71 -27.04 -14.87
CA TYR A 26 -8.09 -28.37 -14.41
C TYR A 26 -9.41 -28.88 -14.99
N GLY A 27 -10.08 -28.10 -15.83
CA GLY A 27 -11.33 -28.47 -16.47
C GLY A 27 -12.48 -28.71 -15.50
N VAL A 28 -12.55 -27.93 -14.42
CA VAL A 28 -13.58 -28.05 -13.39
C VAL A 28 -14.33 -26.73 -13.23
N PRO A 29 -15.55 -26.72 -12.63
CA PRO A 29 -16.24 -25.49 -12.31
C PRO A 29 -15.45 -24.64 -11.30
N PRO A 30 -15.54 -23.29 -11.35
CA PRO A 30 -14.82 -22.44 -10.41
C PRO A 30 -15.14 -22.71 -8.94
N GLU A 31 -16.34 -23.18 -8.62
CA GLU A 31 -16.76 -23.51 -7.26
C GLU A 31 -15.93 -24.64 -6.63
N GLU A 32 -15.43 -25.56 -7.45
CA GLU A 32 -14.60 -26.67 -6.95
C GLU A 32 -13.21 -26.22 -6.50
N VAL A 33 -12.70 -25.10 -7.01
CA VAL A 33 -11.38 -24.56 -6.64
C VAL A 33 -11.46 -23.45 -5.61
N ALA A 34 -12.65 -23.02 -5.22
CA ALA A 34 -12.87 -21.88 -4.33
C ALA A 34 -12.14 -22.04 -2.98
N GLY A 35 -12.18 -23.22 -2.38
CA GLY A 35 -11.50 -23.48 -1.10
C GLY A 35 -9.99 -23.33 -1.19
N VAL A 36 -9.38 -23.84 -2.25
CA VAL A 36 -7.93 -23.73 -2.50
C VAL A 36 -7.54 -22.28 -2.74
N VAL A 37 -8.31 -21.56 -3.56
CA VAL A 37 -8.08 -20.14 -3.87
C VAL A 37 -8.16 -19.29 -2.60
N ASN A 38 -9.19 -19.48 -1.81
CA ASN A 38 -9.38 -18.72 -0.55
C ASN A 38 -8.25 -18.98 0.44
N SER A 39 -7.81 -20.20 0.58
CA SER A 39 -6.69 -20.56 1.44
C SER A 39 -5.39 -19.91 0.97
N PHE A 40 -5.11 -19.98 -0.33
CA PHE A 40 -3.94 -19.36 -0.94
C PHE A 40 -3.94 -17.83 -0.73
N LEU A 41 -5.06 -17.16 -0.99
CA LEU A 41 -5.18 -15.72 -0.84
C LEU A 41 -5.01 -15.28 0.61
N LYS A 42 -5.59 -16.01 1.54
CA LYS A 42 -5.47 -15.73 2.98
C LYS A 42 -4.01 -15.85 3.44
N ASP A 43 -3.31 -16.87 3.01
CA ASP A 43 -1.92 -17.10 3.40
C ASP A 43 -0.99 -16.06 2.75
N THR A 44 -1.21 -15.75 1.47
CA THR A 44 -0.35 -14.85 0.70
C THR A 44 -0.54 -13.38 1.09
N TYR A 45 -1.79 -12.92 1.16
CA TYR A 45 -2.13 -11.51 1.36
C TYR A 45 -2.53 -11.18 2.80
N GLY A 46 -2.66 -12.18 3.68
CA GLY A 46 -3.05 -11.97 5.07
C GLY A 46 -2.22 -10.92 5.81
N PRO A 47 -0.88 -10.97 5.74
CA PRO A 47 -0.04 -9.96 6.39
C PRO A 47 -0.31 -8.53 5.90
N ALA A 48 -0.49 -8.35 4.58
CA ALA A 48 -0.78 -7.04 4.00
C ALA A 48 -2.18 -6.54 4.41
N ILE A 49 -3.16 -7.43 4.47
CA ILE A 49 -4.53 -7.10 4.91
C ILE A 49 -4.53 -6.66 6.37
N ARG A 50 -3.85 -7.40 7.24
CA ARG A 50 -3.75 -7.02 8.68
C ARG A 50 -3.09 -5.67 8.86
N LEU A 51 -2.03 -5.41 8.09
CA LEU A 51 -1.35 -4.12 8.13
C LEU A 51 -2.27 -2.99 7.67
N ALA A 52 -3.03 -3.20 6.61
CA ALA A 52 -4.01 -2.22 6.13
C ALA A 52 -5.08 -1.92 7.20
N GLN A 53 -5.52 -2.93 7.92
CA GLN A 53 -6.45 -2.77 9.04
C GLN A 53 -5.83 -1.95 10.19
N ASP A 54 -4.56 -2.20 10.50
CA ASP A 54 -3.83 -1.43 11.50
C ASP A 54 -3.69 0.03 11.11
N ILE A 55 -3.37 0.29 9.85
CA ILE A 55 -3.27 1.66 9.31
C ILE A 55 -4.64 2.36 9.34
N ASP A 56 -5.69 1.65 8.95
CA ASP A 56 -7.06 2.18 8.95
C ASP A 56 -7.51 2.64 10.34
N GLY A 57 -7.06 1.94 11.38
CA GLY A 57 -7.39 2.26 12.77
C GLY A 57 -6.60 3.40 13.39
N LYS A 58 -5.60 3.96 12.71
CA LYS A 58 -4.76 5.03 13.28
C LYS A 58 -5.44 6.38 13.20
N VAL A 59 -5.24 7.20 14.22
CA VAL A 59 -5.90 8.49 14.37
C VAL A 59 -5.18 9.60 13.59
N GLY A 60 -3.85 9.58 13.59
CA GLY A 60 -3.03 10.61 12.94
C GLY A 60 -2.75 10.32 11.48
N VAL A 61 -1.93 11.19 10.89
CA VAL A 61 -1.45 11.00 9.52
C VAL A 61 -0.40 9.90 9.50
N VAL A 62 -0.57 8.94 8.61
CA VAL A 62 0.40 7.86 8.35
C VAL A 62 1.11 8.13 7.04
N LEU A 63 2.43 8.08 7.06
CA LEU A 63 3.24 8.07 5.86
C LEU A 63 3.66 6.63 5.59
N LEU A 64 3.18 6.09 4.48
CA LEU A 64 3.53 4.74 4.03
C LEU A 64 4.68 4.83 3.02
N PHE A 65 5.74 4.08 3.27
CA PHE A 65 6.89 3.98 2.37
C PHE A 65 7.15 2.51 2.07
N ILE A 66 7.00 2.14 0.80
CA ILE A 66 7.29 0.77 0.35
C ILE A 66 8.49 0.81 -0.59
N GLY A 67 9.59 0.25 -0.14
CA GLY A 67 10.82 0.18 -0.90
C GLY A 67 11.38 -1.22 -0.94
N ARG A 68 12.63 -1.35 -1.40
CA ARG A 68 13.35 -2.63 -1.46
C ARG A 68 14.82 -2.37 -1.16
N LYS A 69 15.46 -3.31 -0.48
CA LYS A 69 16.87 -3.14 -0.04
C LYS A 69 17.85 -2.97 -1.18
N ASP A 70 17.61 -3.62 -2.31
CA ASP A 70 18.46 -3.56 -3.49
C ASP A 70 18.07 -2.47 -4.49
N CYS A 71 17.15 -1.59 -4.11
CA CYS A 71 16.70 -0.48 -4.94
C CYS A 71 17.51 0.78 -4.64
N ASN A 72 18.32 1.23 -5.60
CA ASN A 72 19.15 2.44 -5.45
C ASN A 72 18.32 3.70 -5.28
N ILE A 73 17.19 3.80 -5.99
CA ILE A 73 16.26 4.93 -5.90
C ILE A 73 15.66 5.01 -4.50
N CYS A 74 15.30 3.86 -3.93
CA CYS A 74 14.78 3.79 -2.57
C CYS A 74 15.81 4.28 -1.54
N ARG A 75 17.07 3.84 -1.69
CA ARG A 75 18.16 4.25 -0.79
C ARG A 75 18.42 5.75 -0.85
N ARG A 76 18.37 6.35 -2.04
CA ARG A 76 18.56 7.80 -2.22
C ARG A 76 17.40 8.60 -1.64
N SER A 77 16.20 8.03 -1.65
CA SER A 77 15.00 8.68 -1.09
C SER A 77 14.95 8.65 0.43
N GLU A 78 15.57 7.66 1.08
CA GLU A 78 15.51 7.49 2.53
C GLU A 78 16.04 8.67 3.35
N PRO A 79 17.22 9.26 3.04
CA PRO A 79 17.70 10.41 3.81
C PRO A 79 16.77 11.62 3.74
N ILE A 80 16.15 11.82 2.59
CA ILE A 80 15.17 12.90 2.39
C ILE A 80 13.93 12.65 3.24
N LEU A 81 13.45 11.42 3.25
CA LEU A 81 12.33 11.00 4.08
C LEU A 81 12.63 11.22 5.57
N GLU A 82 13.80 10.78 6.04
CA GLU A 82 14.22 10.94 7.43
C GLU A 82 14.33 12.41 7.83
N SER A 83 14.87 13.24 6.95
CA SER A 83 14.95 14.70 7.16
C SER A 83 13.56 15.32 7.32
N PHE A 84 12.61 14.95 6.46
CA PHE A 84 11.23 15.40 6.57
C PHE A 84 10.59 14.93 7.88
N LEU A 85 10.73 13.66 8.24
CA LEU A 85 10.14 13.09 9.44
C LEU A 85 10.71 13.71 10.73
N SER A 86 11.96 14.16 10.73
CA SER A 86 12.56 14.82 11.89
C SER A 86 11.85 16.12 12.26
N CYS A 87 11.20 16.77 11.29
CA CYS A 87 10.43 18.00 11.49
C CYS A 87 8.94 17.74 11.75
N HIS A 88 8.47 16.50 11.59
CA HIS A 88 7.05 16.12 11.71
C HIS A 88 6.90 14.89 12.59
N LYS A 89 7.12 15.07 13.89
CA LYS A 89 7.08 13.97 14.87
C LYS A 89 5.67 13.44 15.16
N ASP A 90 4.66 14.18 14.76
CA ASP A 90 3.25 13.76 14.83
C ASP A 90 2.85 12.74 13.75
N LEU A 91 3.68 12.61 12.71
CA LEU A 91 3.52 11.66 11.63
C LEU A 91 4.01 10.28 12.05
N GLU A 92 3.24 9.24 11.72
CA GLU A 92 3.67 7.86 11.91
C GLU A 92 4.19 7.30 10.59
N LEU A 93 5.42 6.80 10.59
CA LEU A 93 6.01 6.12 9.44
C LEU A 93 5.69 4.63 9.50
N VAL A 94 5.14 4.12 8.41
CA VAL A 94 5.03 2.68 8.15
C VAL A 94 5.94 2.38 6.95
N LYS A 95 7.06 1.73 7.24
CA LYS A 95 8.07 1.38 6.22
C LYS A 95 8.02 -0.11 5.94
N LEU A 96 7.81 -0.45 4.68
CA LEU A 96 7.68 -1.83 4.22
C LEU A 96 8.75 -2.16 3.18
N ASP A 97 9.11 -3.44 3.14
CA ASP A 97 9.94 -3.99 2.08
C ASP A 97 9.04 -4.70 1.05
N TYR A 98 9.17 -4.29 -0.21
CA TYR A 98 8.40 -4.84 -1.33
C TYR A 98 8.55 -6.36 -1.47
N SER A 99 9.71 -6.92 -1.09
CA SER A 99 9.98 -8.35 -1.18
C SER A 99 9.35 -9.18 -0.05
N GLN A 100 8.81 -8.54 0.98
CA GLN A 100 8.14 -9.20 2.10
C GLN A 100 6.63 -9.25 1.89
N SER A 101 5.95 -10.17 2.63
CA SER A 101 4.51 -10.37 2.49
C SER A 101 3.67 -9.12 2.74
N SER A 102 4.03 -8.32 3.75
CA SER A 102 3.34 -7.05 4.04
C SER A 102 3.51 -6.04 2.93
N GLY A 103 4.62 -6.10 2.19
CA GLY A 103 4.91 -5.24 1.04
C GLY A 103 3.98 -5.46 -0.14
N LEU A 104 3.21 -6.56 -0.17
CA LEU A 104 2.17 -6.79 -1.17
C LEU A 104 1.05 -5.75 -1.11
N LEU A 105 0.99 -4.96 -0.04
CA LEU A 105 0.11 -3.80 0.04
C LEU A 105 0.32 -2.84 -1.14
N TYR A 106 1.52 -2.80 -1.71
CA TYR A 106 1.84 -2.05 -2.92
C TYR A 106 0.84 -2.34 -4.05
N HIS A 107 0.59 -3.60 -4.34
CA HIS A 107 -0.31 -4.02 -5.43
C HIS A 107 -1.78 -3.73 -5.12
N MET A 108 -2.14 -3.70 -3.85
CA MET A 108 -3.52 -3.44 -3.42
C MET A 108 -3.91 -1.98 -3.61
N ILE A 109 -2.96 -1.06 -3.43
CA ILE A 109 -3.22 0.38 -3.48
C ILE A 109 -2.73 1.03 -4.78
N HIS A 110 -1.78 0.41 -5.48
CA HIS A 110 -1.25 0.90 -6.75
C HIS A 110 -1.78 0.05 -7.89
N GLY A 111 -2.73 0.58 -8.62
CA GLY A 111 -3.44 -0.17 -9.67
C GLY A 111 -2.70 -0.31 -10.99
N ARG A 112 -1.38 -0.06 -11.05
CA ARG A 112 -0.59 -0.17 -12.28
C ARG A 112 0.41 -1.31 -12.19
N GLU A 113 0.52 -2.10 -13.25
CA GLU A 113 1.42 -3.26 -13.31
C GLU A 113 2.90 -2.86 -13.31
N ASN A 114 3.23 -1.68 -13.85
CA ASN A 114 4.61 -1.20 -14.00
C ASN A 114 4.91 -0.05 -13.03
N GLY A 115 4.53 -0.21 -11.78
CA GLY A 115 4.82 0.78 -10.76
C GLY A 115 6.30 0.84 -10.39
N MET A 116 6.79 2.04 -10.13
CA MET A 116 8.15 2.27 -9.67
C MET A 116 8.24 2.20 -8.15
N LEU A 117 9.43 1.90 -7.64
CA LEU A 117 9.75 2.01 -6.22
C LEU A 117 10.58 3.27 -5.98
N PRO A 118 10.49 3.89 -4.80
CA PRO A 118 9.56 3.57 -3.72
C PRO A 118 8.14 4.02 -4.02
N LEU A 119 7.15 3.39 -3.36
CA LEU A 119 5.79 3.91 -3.28
C LEU A 119 5.67 4.70 -1.98
N ILE A 120 5.14 5.90 -2.07
CA ILE A 120 4.94 6.81 -0.94
C ILE A 120 3.47 7.23 -0.92
N ALA A 121 2.84 7.09 0.25
CA ALA A 121 1.44 7.49 0.41
C ALA A 121 1.23 8.19 1.74
N PHE A 122 0.40 9.23 1.72
CA PHE A 122 -0.13 9.86 2.93
C PHE A 122 -1.55 9.36 3.16
N ILE A 123 -1.78 8.79 4.32
CA ILE A 123 -3.07 8.20 4.70
C ILE A 123 -3.55 8.87 5.98
N PHE A 124 -4.80 9.31 5.96
CA PHE A 124 -5.43 9.93 7.12
C PHE A 124 -6.83 9.35 7.32
N GLN A 125 -7.06 8.80 8.51
CA GLN A 125 -8.34 8.18 8.88
C GLN A 125 -8.85 7.17 7.83
N GLY A 126 -7.95 6.30 7.38
CA GLY A 126 -8.26 5.27 6.40
C GLY A 126 -8.36 5.75 4.96
N ALA A 127 -8.25 7.04 4.70
CA ALA A 127 -8.28 7.59 3.35
C ALA A 127 -6.87 7.84 2.82
N ILE A 128 -6.58 7.31 1.63
CA ILE A 128 -5.35 7.61 0.91
C ILE A 128 -5.50 9.00 0.30
N ARG A 129 -4.81 9.98 0.86
CA ARG A 129 -4.90 11.38 0.45
C ARG A 129 -3.97 11.71 -0.70
N MET A 130 -2.81 11.08 -0.71
CA MET A 130 -1.80 11.29 -1.73
C MET A 130 -1.01 10.00 -1.93
N ILE A 131 -0.71 9.67 -3.19
CA ILE A 131 0.12 8.52 -3.54
C ILE A 131 1.00 8.90 -4.73
N PHE A 132 2.27 8.55 -4.65
CA PHE A 132 3.18 8.68 -5.78
C PHE A 132 4.25 7.59 -5.73
N THR A 133 4.87 7.33 -6.87
CA THR A 133 5.94 6.34 -7.01
C THR A 133 7.17 6.96 -7.66
N GLY A 134 8.32 6.40 -7.35
CA GLY A 134 9.59 6.85 -7.90
C GLY A 134 10.38 7.74 -6.96
N GLU A 135 11.46 8.30 -7.49
CA GLU A 135 12.43 9.06 -6.70
C GLU A 135 11.87 10.36 -6.16
N CYS A 136 12.05 10.57 -4.86
CA CYS A 136 11.76 11.85 -4.22
C CYS A 136 13.06 12.38 -3.58
N LEU A 137 13.65 13.40 -4.19
CA LEU A 137 14.93 13.98 -3.78
C LEU A 137 14.79 15.32 -3.07
N HIS A 138 13.57 15.80 -2.85
CA HIS A 138 13.33 17.11 -2.24
C HIS A 138 12.32 17.01 -1.10
N ALA A 139 12.74 17.36 0.09
CA ALA A 139 11.85 17.43 1.26
C ALA A 139 10.63 18.33 1.03
N ALA A 140 10.77 19.34 0.17
CA ALA A 140 9.67 20.25 -0.18
C ALA A 140 8.46 19.53 -0.79
N ILE A 141 8.68 18.40 -1.48
CA ILE A 141 7.59 17.60 -2.05
C ILE A 141 6.78 16.94 -0.94
N TYR A 142 7.47 16.38 0.07
CA TYR A 142 6.80 15.82 1.25
C TYR A 142 6.04 16.90 2.03
N GLU A 143 6.65 18.08 2.21
CA GLU A 143 6.02 19.21 2.89
C GLU A 143 4.73 19.64 2.19
N LYS A 144 4.78 19.75 0.86
CA LYS A 144 3.62 20.12 0.06
C LYS A 144 2.46 19.14 0.28
N TYR A 145 2.73 17.84 0.16
CA TYR A 145 1.70 16.81 0.30
C TYR A 145 1.19 16.68 1.74
N TYR A 146 2.07 16.85 2.71
CA TYR A 146 1.68 16.88 4.12
C TYR A 146 0.73 18.05 4.41
N ASN A 147 1.06 19.23 3.89
CA ASN A 147 0.24 20.43 4.08
C ASN A 147 -1.12 20.29 3.40
N GLU A 148 -1.18 19.73 2.19
CA GLU A 148 -2.44 19.46 1.50
C GLU A 148 -3.30 18.46 2.30
N CYS A 149 -2.68 17.42 2.82
CA CYS A 149 -3.36 16.42 3.66
C CYS A 149 -3.88 17.04 4.96
N SER A 150 -3.07 17.87 5.62
CA SER A 150 -3.41 18.53 6.88
C SER A 150 -4.49 19.60 6.72
N GLN A 151 -4.47 20.35 5.62
CA GLN A 151 -5.49 21.39 5.35
C GLN A 151 -6.88 20.76 5.17
N ASN A 152 -6.97 19.62 4.56
CA ASN A 152 -8.24 18.89 4.40
C ASN A 152 -8.82 18.39 5.74
N ILE A 153 -8.00 18.33 6.79
CA ILE A 153 -8.42 17.92 8.13
C ILE A 153 -9.22 19.04 8.83
N TYR A 154 -8.89 20.29 8.54
CA TYR A 154 -9.49 21.45 9.21
C TYR A 154 -10.72 22.03 8.50
N VAL A 155 -11.09 21.52 7.33
CA VAL A 155 -12.22 22.01 6.53
C VAL A 155 -13.52 21.27 6.85
N HIS A 156 -13.45 20.28 7.70
CA HIS A 156 -14.60 19.52 8.19
C HIS A 156 -14.67 19.65 9.71
#